data_b1e09e4afdcf61e1fae2cefb7e28368e
#
_entry.id   b1e09e4afdcf61e1fae2cefb7e28368e
#
_cell.length_a   1.000
_cell.length_b   1.000
_cell.length_c   1.000
_cell.angle_alpha   90.00
_cell.angle_beta   90.00
_cell.angle_gamma   90.00
#
_symmetry.space_group_name_H-M   'P 1'
#
loop_
_entity.id
_entity.type
_entity.pdbx_description
1 polymer ?
#
loop_
_entity_poly.entity_id
_entity_poly.type
_entity_poly.pdbx_seq_one_letter_code
_entity_poly.pdbx_strand_id
1 'polypeptide(L)'
;MLQKSLIAVGCSAVLFSWTGNAFALVRTTKVPTATKKKVVSNVTVLGPAVKCHQWGFMQVQLKVVKTEVTSASGKPQVSIKITGVSWPVYPTHTPKSKYINAQALPLLQQETMQLQASSGSKLVNISGATHTTVSWRASLQAALAKALTP
;
A
#
# COMPACT_ATOMS: atom_id res chain seq x y z
N MET A 1 27.11 32.02 -1.36
CA MET A 1 26.59 32.96 -2.39
C MET A 1 25.14 32.58 -2.65
N LEU A 2 24.23 33.44 -2.18
CA LEU A 2 22.78 33.30 -2.35
C LEU A 2 22.38 33.87 -3.70
N GLN A 3 21.54 33.16 -4.45
CA GLN A 3 20.81 33.76 -5.55
C GLN A 3 19.31 33.48 -5.39
N LYS A 4 18.60 34.52 -4.95
CA LYS A 4 17.14 34.58 -4.89
C LYS A 4 16.64 35.07 -6.25
N SER A 5 15.82 34.28 -6.96
CA SER A 5 15.07 34.74 -8.14
C SER A 5 13.67 35.18 -7.70
N LEU A 6 13.44 36.48 -7.74
CA LEU A 6 12.11 37.10 -7.67
C LEU A 6 11.46 37.02 -9.06
N ILE A 7 10.28 36.41 -9.14
CA ILE A 7 9.41 36.57 -10.34
C ILE A 7 8.36 37.61 -10.03
N ALA A 8 8.44 38.74 -10.71
CA ALA A 8 7.47 39.82 -10.65
C ALA A 8 6.25 39.46 -11.50
N VAL A 9 5.07 39.50 -10.89
CA VAL A 9 3.77 39.38 -11.55
C VAL A 9 3.39 40.76 -12.06
N GLY A 10 3.41 40.95 -13.37
CA GLY A 10 2.90 42.16 -14.04
C GLY A 10 1.40 42.14 -14.17
N CYS A 11 0.73 43.03 -13.47
CA CYS A 11 -0.70 43.29 -13.60
C CYS A 11 -0.92 44.31 -14.69
N SER A 12 -1.42 43.92 -15.87
CA SER A 12 -1.87 44.85 -16.91
C SER A 12 -3.40 44.87 -16.93
N ALA A 13 -3.96 45.93 -16.38
CA ALA A 13 -5.37 46.26 -16.51
C ALA A 13 -5.65 46.85 -17.89
N VAL A 14 -6.42 46.19 -18.71
CA VAL A 14 -6.99 46.76 -19.95
C VAL A 14 -8.47 47.02 -19.69
N LEU A 15 -8.80 48.30 -19.56
CA LEU A 15 -10.17 48.79 -19.53
C LEU A 15 -10.71 48.85 -20.99
N PHE A 16 -11.62 47.95 -21.31
CA PHE A 16 -12.45 48.04 -22.50
C PHE A 16 -13.89 48.31 -22.10
N SER A 17 -14.31 49.55 -22.25
CA SER A 17 -15.73 49.95 -22.20
C SER A 17 -16.38 49.61 -23.54
N TRP A 18 -17.31 48.64 -23.51
CA TRP A 18 -18.27 48.45 -24.60
C TRP A 18 -19.68 48.32 -24.03
N THR A 19 -20.48 49.33 -24.30
CA THR A 19 -21.93 49.34 -24.15
C THR A 19 -22.55 48.49 -25.25
N GLY A 20 -23.15 47.38 -24.89
CA GLY A 20 -23.88 46.52 -25.80
C GLY A 20 -24.66 45.47 -25.01
N ASN A 21 -25.99 45.65 -24.90
CA ASN A 21 -26.90 44.67 -24.35
C ASN A 21 -26.84 43.38 -25.16
N ALA A 22 -26.13 42.39 -24.65
CA ALA A 22 -26.29 41.01 -25.08
C ALA A 22 -26.61 40.19 -23.84
N PHE A 23 -27.87 39.77 -23.72
CA PHE A 23 -28.28 38.71 -22.80
C PHE A 23 -27.53 37.44 -23.18
N ALA A 24 -26.32 37.28 -22.66
CA ALA A 24 -25.65 36.00 -22.70
C ALA A 24 -26.35 35.06 -21.73
N LEU A 25 -27.12 34.12 -22.26
CA LEU A 25 -27.59 32.97 -21.58
C LEU A 25 -26.35 32.24 -21.05
N VAL A 26 -26.01 32.45 -19.78
CA VAL A 26 -25.04 31.60 -19.06
C VAL A 26 -25.67 30.24 -18.96
N ARG A 27 -25.38 29.38 -19.93
CA ARG A 27 -25.58 27.94 -19.77
C ARG A 27 -24.65 27.49 -18.65
N THR A 28 -25.19 27.46 -17.45
CA THR A 28 -24.55 26.69 -16.36
C THR A 28 -24.53 25.22 -16.80
N THR A 29 -23.46 24.84 -17.49
CA THR A 29 -23.15 23.44 -17.69
C THR A 29 -22.85 22.88 -16.30
N LYS A 30 -23.86 22.25 -15.70
CA LYS A 30 -23.72 21.44 -14.47
C LYS A 30 -22.68 20.39 -14.79
N VAL A 31 -21.41 20.66 -14.41
CA VAL A 31 -20.35 19.65 -14.48
C VAL A 31 -20.83 18.47 -13.66
N PRO A 32 -20.98 17.28 -14.25
CA PRO A 32 -21.41 16.13 -13.49
C PRO A 32 -20.35 15.88 -12.42
N THR A 33 -20.74 16.07 -11.16
CA THR A 33 -19.91 15.73 -10.01
C THR A 33 -19.75 14.22 -10.06
N ALA A 34 -18.60 13.76 -10.54
CA ALA A 34 -18.29 12.36 -10.66
C ALA A 34 -18.31 11.73 -9.26
N THR A 35 -19.34 10.95 -8.99
CA THR A 35 -19.53 10.27 -7.71
C THR A 35 -18.45 9.22 -7.54
N LYS A 36 -17.48 9.46 -6.64
CA LYS A 36 -16.45 8.50 -6.27
C LYS A 36 -17.11 7.41 -5.43
N LYS A 37 -17.21 6.20 -5.95
CA LYS A 37 -17.64 5.03 -5.18
C LYS A 37 -16.45 4.54 -4.36
N LYS A 38 -16.58 4.54 -3.02
CA LYS A 38 -15.60 3.96 -2.08
C LYS A 38 -16.17 2.67 -1.51
N VAL A 39 -15.45 1.57 -1.69
CA VAL A 39 -15.78 0.28 -1.09
C VAL A 39 -14.66 -0.06 -0.09
N VAL A 40 -15.04 -0.49 1.11
CA VAL A 40 -14.11 -0.93 2.15
C VAL A 40 -14.48 -2.36 2.52
N SER A 41 -13.51 -3.26 2.48
CA SER A 41 -13.70 -4.67 2.82
C SER A 41 -12.55 -5.19 3.70
N ASN A 42 -12.89 -6.09 4.63
CA ASN A 42 -11.91 -6.83 5.41
C ASN A 42 -11.62 -8.15 4.70
N VAL A 43 -10.36 -8.37 4.35
CA VAL A 43 -9.95 -9.55 3.61
C VAL A 43 -8.81 -10.26 4.35
N THR A 44 -8.87 -11.59 4.39
CA THR A 44 -7.75 -12.42 4.86
C THR A 44 -7.07 -13.03 3.65
N VAL A 45 -5.78 -12.77 3.51
CA VAL A 45 -4.98 -13.22 2.35
C VAL A 45 -3.86 -14.13 2.83
N LEU A 46 -3.77 -15.30 2.21
CA LEU A 46 -2.73 -16.28 2.50
C LEU A 46 -1.65 -16.24 1.40
N GLY A 47 -0.40 -16.04 1.81
CA GLY A 47 0.77 -16.20 0.96
C GLY A 47 1.04 -17.68 0.65
N PRO A 48 1.90 -17.99 -0.32
CA PRO A 48 2.34 -19.36 -0.57
C PRO A 48 3.22 -19.86 0.57
N ALA A 49 3.24 -21.17 0.76
CA ALA A 49 4.22 -21.83 1.60
C ALA A 49 5.57 -21.84 0.87
N VAL A 50 6.52 -21.05 1.37
CA VAL A 50 7.86 -20.90 0.78
C VAL A 50 8.85 -21.78 1.52
N LYS A 51 9.69 -22.52 0.79
CA LYS A 51 10.70 -23.40 1.37
C LYS A 51 11.78 -22.58 2.11
N CYS A 52 11.97 -22.89 3.37
CA CYS A 52 12.98 -22.28 4.24
C CYS A 52 14.25 -23.14 4.26
N HIS A 53 14.97 -23.19 3.14
CA HIS A 53 16.12 -24.09 2.92
C HIS A 53 15.75 -25.54 3.25
N GLN A 54 16.54 -26.24 4.11
CA GLN A 54 16.26 -27.61 4.59
C GLN A 54 15.38 -27.66 5.85
N TRP A 55 14.96 -26.50 6.39
CA TRP A 55 14.30 -26.40 7.70
C TRP A 55 12.77 -26.46 7.64
N GLY A 56 12.17 -26.66 6.47
CA GLY A 56 10.72 -26.74 6.28
C GLY A 56 10.17 -25.59 5.46
N PHE A 57 8.93 -25.19 5.75
CA PHE A 57 8.23 -24.15 5.00
C PHE A 57 7.83 -22.99 5.92
N MET A 58 7.73 -21.81 5.32
CA MET A 58 7.22 -20.59 5.93
C MET A 58 6.02 -20.09 5.13
N GLN A 59 4.92 -19.75 5.82
CA GLN A 59 3.72 -19.21 5.21
C GLN A 59 3.20 -18.05 6.04
N VAL A 60 2.93 -16.93 5.38
CA VAL A 60 2.40 -15.71 6.01
C VAL A 60 0.93 -15.53 5.63
N GLN A 61 0.12 -15.17 6.60
CA GLN A 61 -1.27 -14.80 6.43
C GLN A 61 -1.47 -13.36 6.87
N LEU A 62 -2.10 -12.56 6.02
CA LEU A 62 -2.41 -11.15 6.27
C LEU A 62 -3.90 -10.96 6.49
N LYS A 63 -4.25 -10.17 7.51
CA LYS A 63 -5.57 -9.56 7.64
C LYS A 63 -5.43 -8.12 7.18
N VAL A 64 -6.18 -7.73 6.15
CA VAL A 64 -6.09 -6.40 5.55
C VAL A 64 -7.46 -5.75 5.43
N VAL A 65 -7.48 -4.44 5.61
CA VAL A 65 -8.60 -3.58 5.19
C VAL A 65 -8.27 -3.09 3.79
N LYS A 66 -9.03 -3.53 2.81
CA LYS A 66 -8.93 -3.14 1.41
C LYS A 66 -9.88 -1.98 1.15
N THR A 67 -9.38 -0.90 0.59
CA THR A 67 -10.17 0.24 0.17
C THR A 67 -10.05 0.41 -1.33
N GLU A 68 -11.16 0.30 -2.03
CA GLU A 68 -11.26 0.52 -3.47
C GLU A 68 -11.96 1.85 -3.72
N VAL A 69 -11.34 2.72 -4.48
CA VAL A 69 -11.90 4.01 -4.90
C VAL A 69 -12.00 4.01 -6.41
N THR A 70 -13.23 3.96 -6.92
CA THR A 70 -13.48 4.10 -8.37
C THR A 70 -13.62 5.58 -8.69
N SER A 71 -12.71 6.12 -9.50
CA SER A 71 -12.80 7.48 -10.04
C SER A 71 -13.70 7.52 -11.26
N ALA A 72 -14.10 8.73 -11.68
CA ALA A 72 -14.90 8.94 -12.90
C ALA A 72 -14.25 8.37 -14.17
N SER A 73 -12.94 8.17 -14.18
CA SER A 73 -12.20 7.53 -15.28
C SER A 73 -12.39 6.00 -15.34
N GLY A 74 -13.16 5.42 -14.42
CA GLY A 74 -13.48 3.99 -14.41
C GLY A 74 -12.35 3.08 -13.91
N LYS A 75 -11.14 3.58 -13.65
CA LYS A 75 -10.04 2.77 -13.11
C LYS A 75 -10.11 2.73 -11.58
N PRO A 76 -10.30 1.53 -10.96
CA PRO A 76 -10.29 1.41 -9.51
C PRO A 76 -8.87 1.61 -8.97
N GLN A 77 -8.74 2.44 -7.94
CA GLN A 77 -7.54 2.53 -7.12
C GLN A 77 -7.73 1.68 -5.88
N VAL A 78 -6.83 0.72 -5.67
CA VAL A 78 -6.83 -0.17 -4.52
C VAL A 78 -5.75 0.27 -3.54
N SER A 79 -6.14 0.46 -2.29
CA SER A 79 -5.21 0.66 -1.18
C SER A 79 -5.50 -0.37 -0.09
N ILE A 80 -4.43 -0.83 0.59
CA ILE A 80 -4.55 -1.81 1.67
C ILE A 80 -3.92 -1.25 2.94
N LYS A 81 -4.54 -1.60 4.08
CA LYS A 81 -3.99 -1.41 5.42
C LYS A 81 -3.91 -2.77 6.10
N ILE A 82 -2.72 -3.19 6.50
CA ILE A 82 -2.52 -4.43 7.25
C ILE A 82 -3.01 -4.21 8.69
N THR A 83 -3.92 -5.06 9.14
CA THR A 83 -4.50 -5.02 10.49
C THR A 83 -4.06 -6.20 11.35
N GLY A 84 -3.48 -7.22 10.73
CA GLY A 84 -2.94 -8.37 11.44
C GLY A 84 -2.05 -9.22 10.53
N VAL A 85 -1.09 -9.87 11.14
CA VAL A 85 -0.16 -10.80 10.50
C VAL A 85 -0.09 -12.06 11.35
N SER A 86 -0.15 -13.22 10.71
CA SER A 86 0.03 -14.53 11.34
C SER A 86 0.83 -15.45 10.43
N TRP A 87 1.31 -16.55 10.97
CA TRP A 87 2.17 -17.52 10.28
C TRP A 87 1.69 -18.95 10.55
N PRO A 88 0.72 -19.44 9.80
CA PRO A 88 0.14 -20.77 10.04
C PRO A 88 1.14 -21.91 9.83
N VAL A 89 2.17 -21.69 9.01
CA VAL A 89 3.23 -22.66 8.75
C VAL A 89 4.60 -22.03 8.98
N TYR A 90 5.44 -22.66 9.79
CA TYR A 90 6.82 -22.26 10.03
C TYR A 90 7.68 -23.45 10.47
N PRO A 91 9.02 -23.40 10.33
CA PRO A 91 9.90 -24.51 10.71
C PRO A 91 9.88 -24.77 12.21
N THR A 92 9.52 -26.00 12.61
CA THR A 92 9.41 -26.41 14.03
C THR A 92 10.05 -27.77 14.33
N HIS A 93 10.63 -28.44 13.32
CA HIS A 93 11.06 -29.83 13.46
C HIS A 93 12.36 -30.03 14.27
N THR A 94 13.14 -28.97 14.51
CA THR A 94 14.33 -29.04 15.36
C THR A 94 14.22 -28.08 16.55
N PRO A 95 14.86 -28.37 17.71
CA PRO A 95 14.91 -27.45 18.83
C PRO A 95 15.51 -26.10 18.45
N LYS A 96 16.55 -26.08 17.60
CA LYS A 96 17.19 -24.88 17.09
C LYS A 96 16.22 -24.04 16.25
N SER A 97 15.45 -24.67 15.35
CA SER A 97 14.45 -23.96 14.54
C SER A 97 13.35 -23.35 15.41
N LYS A 98 12.87 -24.07 16.40
CA LYS A 98 11.88 -23.56 17.36
C LYS A 98 12.40 -22.35 18.10
N TYR A 99 13.63 -22.41 18.64
CA TYR A 99 14.25 -21.32 19.37
C TYR A 99 14.42 -20.07 18.51
N ILE A 100 15.01 -20.21 17.31
CA ILE A 100 15.22 -19.08 16.38
C ILE A 100 13.87 -18.44 16.00
N ASN A 101 12.89 -19.25 15.62
CA ASN A 101 11.61 -18.74 15.16
C ASN A 101 10.77 -18.12 16.28
N ALA A 102 10.89 -18.61 17.51
CA ALA A 102 10.22 -17.99 18.68
C ALA A 102 10.67 -16.54 18.90
N GLN A 103 11.91 -16.20 18.53
CA GLN A 103 12.43 -14.84 18.63
C GLN A 103 12.22 -14.01 17.35
N ALA A 104 12.44 -14.60 16.17
CA ALA A 104 12.41 -13.91 14.92
C ALA A 104 10.99 -13.56 14.44
N LEU A 105 10.02 -14.46 14.62
CA LEU A 105 8.68 -14.27 14.06
C LEU A 105 7.91 -13.07 14.68
N PRO A 106 7.96 -12.84 16.01
CA PRO A 106 7.36 -11.62 16.57
C PRO A 106 7.98 -10.33 16.04
N LEU A 107 9.30 -10.31 15.83
CA LEU A 107 10.00 -9.15 15.26
C LEU A 107 9.60 -8.89 13.81
N LEU A 108 9.53 -9.96 12.99
CA LEU A 108 9.06 -9.88 11.60
C LEU A 108 7.60 -9.41 11.52
N GLN A 109 6.76 -9.86 12.45
CA GLN A 109 5.37 -9.40 12.56
C GLN A 109 5.32 -7.91 12.87
N GLN A 110 6.04 -7.46 13.89
CA GLN A 110 6.07 -6.06 14.29
C GLN A 110 6.56 -5.17 13.15
N GLU A 111 7.66 -5.54 12.50
CA GLU A 111 8.21 -4.78 11.37
C GLU A 111 7.24 -4.76 10.18
N THR A 112 6.58 -5.89 9.87
CA THR A 112 5.56 -5.95 8.83
C THR A 112 4.39 -5.00 9.13
N MET A 113 3.94 -4.95 10.39
CA MET A 113 2.87 -4.06 10.81
C MET A 113 3.27 -2.57 10.75
N GLN A 114 4.52 -2.24 11.04
CA GLN A 114 5.05 -0.88 10.94
C GLN A 114 5.21 -0.41 9.49
N LEU A 115 5.81 -1.26 8.64
CA LEU A 115 6.09 -0.95 7.25
C LEU A 115 4.87 -1.03 6.34
N GLN A 116 3.78 -1.69 6.78
CA GLN A 116 2.55 -1.83 6.03
C GLN A 116 2.78 -2.42 4.62
N ALA A 117 2.16 -1.86 3.58
CA ALA A 117 2.31 -2.33 2.20
C ALA A 117 3.77 -2.30 1.68
N SER A 118 4.65 -1.48 2.28
CA SER A 118 6.07 -1.43 1.91
C SER A 118 6.91 -2.55 2.53
N SER A 119 6.36 -3.34 3.46
CA SER A 119 7.07 -4.43 4.15
C SER A 119 7.63 -5.49 3.19
N GLY A 120 6.97 -5.74 2.06
CA GLY A 120 7.44 -6.68 1.05
C GLY A 120 8.85 -6.40 0.52
N SER A 121 9.27 -5.13 0.46
CA SER A 121 10.58 -4.71 -0.07
C SER A 121 11.54 -4.19 1.00
N LYS A 122 11.03 -3.61 2.08
CA LYS A 122 11.83 -2.88 3.07
C LYS A 122 12.16 -3.68 4.33
N LEU A 123 11.60 -4.86 4.50
CA LEU A 123 11.81 -5.70 5.68
C LEU A 123 13.28 -6.08 5.83
N VAL A 124 13.85 -5.86 7.02
CA VAL A 124 15.28 -6.10 7.31
C VAL A 124 15.52 -7.58 7.64
N ASN A 125 16.72 -8.07 7.31
CA ASN A 125 17.11 -9.42 7.67
C ASN A 125 17.45 -9.51 9.16
N ILE A 126 16.84 -10.46 9.86
CA ILE A 126 17.15 -10.74 11.26
C ILE A 126 18.40 -11.63 11.33
N SER A 127 19.43 -11.15 12.04
CA SER A 127 20.67 -11.91 12.25
C SER A 127 20.35 -13.26 12.93
N GLY A 128 20.96 -14.33 12.42
CA GLY A 128 20.71 -15.71 12.89
C GLY A 128 19.41 -16.33 12.37
N ALA A 129 18.50 -15.56 11.75
CA ALA A 129 17.24 -16.04 11.19
C ALA A 129 17.10 -15.72 9.68
N THR A 130 18.20 -15.65 8.94
CA THR A 130 18.22 -15.24 7.53
C THR A 130 17.27 -16.04 6.66
N HIS A 131 17.30 -17.37 6.75
CA HIS A 131 16.42 -18.23 5.95
C HIS A 131 14.93 -18.01 6.27
N THR A 132 14.60 -17.84 7.55
CA THR A 132 13.24 -17.52 8.00
C THR A 132 12.80 -16.18 7.42
N THR A 133 13.65 -15.14 7.51
CA THR A 133 13.33 -13.79 7.01
C THR A 133 13.15 -13.77 5.49
N VAL A 134 14.00 -14.46 4.74
CA VAL A 134 13.90 -14.53 3.27
C VAL A 134 12.60 -15.22 2.85
N SER A 135 12.28 -16.35 3.46
CA SER A 135 11.05 -17.11 3.17
C SER A 135 9.79 -16.36 3.63
N TRP A 136 9.85 -15.67 4.77
CA TRP A 136 8.79 -14.76 5.22
C TRP A 136 8.54 -13.66 4.19
N ARG A 137 9.59 -12.97 3.75
CA ARG A 137 9.48 -11.89 2.76
C ARG A 137 8.86 -12.38 1.45
N ALA A 138 9.28 -13.52 0.93
CA ALA A 138 8.73 -14.07 -0.30
C ALA A 138 7.23 -14.42 -0.17
N SER A 139 6.83 -15.06 0.94
CA SER A 139 5.42 -15.35 1.21
C SER A 139 4.59 -14.08 1.40
N LEU A 140 5.14 -13.09 2.12
CA LEU A 140 4.52 -11.79 2.36
C LEU A 140 4.31 -10.99 1.07
N GLN A 141 5.31 -10.93 0.19
CA GLN A 141 5.21 -10.23 -1.11
C GLN A 141 4.08 -10.80 -1.96
N ALA A 142 3.97 -12.12 -2.03
CA ALA A 142 2.91 -12.78 -2.77
C ALA A 142 1.52 -12.53 -2.13
N ALA A 143 1.42 -12.49 -0.79
CA ALA A 143 0.19 -12.14 -0.10
C ALA A 143 -0.23 -10.69 -0.37
N LEU A 144 0.73 -9.73 -0.33
CA LEU A 144 0.49 -8.33 -0.65
C LEU A 144 0.03 -8.14 -2.10
N ALA A 145 0.67 -8.84 -3.06
CA ALA A 145 0.27 -8.81 -4.46
C ALA A 145 -1.18 -9.26 -4.64
N LYS A 146 -1.58 -10.37 -3.99
CA LYS A 146 -2.98 -10.85 -3.99
C LYS A 146 -3.95 -9.85 -3.34
N ALA A 147 -3.54 -9.19 -2.28
CA ALA A 147 -4.39 -8.20 -1.59
C ALA A 147 -4.65 -6.96 -2.45
N LEU A 148 -3.71 -6.58 -3.31
CA LEU A 148 -3.79 -5.41 -4.19
C LEU A 148 -4.56 -5.68 -5.49
N THR A 149 -4.84 -6.94 -5.84
CA THR A 149 -5.71 -7.25 -7.00
C THR A 149 -7.13 -6.78 -6.73
N PRO A 150 -7.78 -6.17 -7.74
CA PRO A 150 -9.18 -5.72 -7.64
C PRO A 150 -10.14 -6.85 -7.32
#